data_dfc91480ab87dc757c3f0a81c4ed1233
#
_entry.id   dfc91480ab87dc757c3f0a81c4ed1233
#
_cell.length_a   1.000
_cell.length_b   1.000
_cell.length_c   1.000
_cell.angle_alpha   90.00
_cell.angle_beta   90.00
_cell.angle_gamma   90.00
#
_symmetry.space_group_name_H-M   'P 1'
#
loop_
_entity.id
_entity.type
_entity.pdbx_description
1 polymer ?
#
loop_
_entity_poly.entity_id
_entity_poly.type
_entity_poly.pdbx_seq_one_letter_code
_entity_poly.pdbx_strand_id
1 'polypeptide(L)'
;HTHIESSLLTPLNYAKLVVPHGTLTVLEDAHEIANVCGEEGLKYMLESNGNIPMRQLLTIPSCVPSVPNLENSGATFDYSLYRTYLEKDYVVGLGEVMDYEGVLCSDERITKILDEAKNKKVYIQGHAPLLQGNRLSAYLCNGIKSDHEARGVQEESKSIDKVLWIDIRDANTNHNMPKIIEALSEIGNL
;
A
#
# COMPACT_ATOMS: atom_id res chain seq x y z
N HIS A 1 4.78 2.26 5.21
CA HIS A 1 3.88 2.68 4.13
C HIS A 1 3.69 4.18 4.16
N THR A 2 3.88 4.84 3.01
CA THR A 2 3.71 6.30 2.90
C THR A 2 3.31 6.69 1.49
N HIS A 3 2.71 7.88 1.37
CA HIS A 3 2.43 8.56 0.10
C HIS A 3 3.14 9.90 0.15
N ILE A 4 4.33 9.98 -0.44
CA ILE A 4 5.16 11.20 -0.41
C ILE A 4 4.40 12.38 -1.03
N GLU A 5 3.68 12.14 -2.10
CA GLU A 5 2.86 13.14 -2.78
C GLU A 5 1.75 13.74 -1.91
N SER A 6 1.18 12.98 -0.97
CA SER A 6 0.22 13.49 0.02
C SER A 6 0.81 14.61 0.91
N SER A 7 2.13 14.63 1.08
CA SER A 7 2.81 15.69 1.83
C SER A 7 2.95 17.00 1.03
N LEU A 8 2.56 17.00 -0.26
CA LEU A 8 2.75 18.10 -1.23
C LEU A 8 4.22 18.43 -1.46
N LEU A 9 5.12 17.48 -1.21
CA LEU A 9 6.56 17.60 -1.40
C LEU A 9 7.06 16.69 -2.52
N THR A 10 8.14 17.10 -3.16
CA THR A 10 8.92 16.20 -4.01
C THR A 10 9.71 15.20 -3.16
N PRO A 11 10.12 14.02 -3.69
CA PRO A 11 10.91 13.06 -2.92
C PRO A 11 12.16 13.66 -2.27
N LEU A 12 12.87 14.56 -2.96
CA LEU A 12 14.04 15.24 -2.39
C LEU A 12 13.68 16.15 -1.20
N ASN A 13 12.61 16.92 -1.30
CA ASN A 13 12.19 17.82 -0.24
C ASN A 13 11.58 17.04 0.94
N TYR A 14 10.87 15.98 0.68
CA TYR A 14 10.42 15.05 1.70
C TYR A 14 11.60 14.44 2.47
N ALA A 15 12.60 13.92 1.75
CA ALA A 15 13.80 13.37 2.38
C ALA A 15 14.53 14.42 3.25
N LYS A 16 14.67 15.68 2.79
CA LYS A 16 15.26 16.76 3.59
C LYS A 16 14.50 17.05 4.89
N LEU A 17 13.18 16.82 4.86
CA LEU A 17 12.34 17.02 6.04
C LEU A 17 12.47 15.86 7.04
N VAL A 18 12.42 14.61 6.58
CA VAL A 18 12.30 13.45 7.47
C VAL A 18 13.63 12.86 7.93
N VAL A 19 14.69 12.97 7.12
CA VAL A 19 16.02 12.42 7.45
C VAL A 19 16.61 13.02 8.73
N PRO A 20 16.52 14.33 9.00
CA PRO A 20 17.00 14.90 10.26
C PRO A 20 16.29 14.35 11.52
N HIS A 21 15.10 13.75 11.34
CA HIS A 21 14.32 13.12 12.41
C HIS A 21 14.55 11.60 12.51
N GLY A 22 15.48 11.06 11.72
CA GLY A 22 15.87 9.64 11.78
C GLY A 22 15.17 8.73 10.80
N THR A 23 14.28 9.21 9.93
CA THR A 23 13.64 8.40 8.89
C THR A 23 14.58 8.26 7.69
N LEU A 24 15.25 7.12 7.59
CA LEU A 24 16.26 6.86 6.56
C LEU A 24 15.76 5.98 5.42
N THR A 25 14.64 5.28 5.63
CA THR A 25 14.02 4.42 4.62
C THR A 25 12.50 4.57 4.70
N VAL A 26 11.84 4.65 3.56
CA VAL A 26 10.38 4.64 3.45
C VAL A 26 9.94 3.61 2.42
N LEU A 27 8.73 3.10 2.61
CA LEU A 27 8.03 2.27 1.65
C LEU A 27 6.91 3.10 1.03
N GLU A 28 7.14 3.51 -0.20
CA GLU A 28 6.32 4.45 -0.95
C GLU A 28 5.30 3.73 -1.82
N ASP A 29 4.04 4.13 -1.75
CA ASP A 29 3.00 3.77 -2.72
C ASP A 29 2.54 5.02 -3.46
N ALA A 30 3.07 5.22 -4.65
CA ALA A 30 2.91 6.43 -5.45
C ALA A 30 1.60 6.44 -6.28
N HIS A 31 0.49 5.97 -5.69
CA HIS A 31 -0.76 5.84 -6.44
C HIS A 31 -1.42 7.19 -6.76
N GLU A 32 -1.22 8.21 -5.93
CA GLU A 32 -1.83 9.53 -6.16
C GLU A 32 -1.27 10.17 -7.44
N ILE A 33 0.06 10.25 -7.56
CA ILE A 33 0.68 10.79 -8.77
C ILE A 33 0.45 9.87 -9.98
N ALA A 34 0.40 8.56 -9.78
CA ALA A 34 0.11 7.61 -10.85
C ALA A 34 -1.33 7.74 -11.38
N ASN A 35 -2.31 8.02 -10.51
CA ASN A 35 -3.68 8.30 -10.93
C ASN A 35 -3.81 9.59 -11.76
N VAL A 36 -2.93 10.55 -11.58
CA VAL A 36 -2.94 11.83 -12.33
C VAL A 36 -2.08 11.76 -13.59
N CYS A 37 -0.83 11.29 -13.45
CA CYS A 37 0.21 11.33 -14.48
C CYS A 37 0.52 9.98 -15.12
N GLY A 38 -0.15 8.91 -14.67
CA GLY A 38 0.08 7.57 -15.19
C GLY A 38 1.49 7.05 -14.93
N GLU A 39 2.01 6.33 -15.91
CA GLU A 39 3.35 5.72 -15.84
C GLU A 39 4.47 6.75 -15.66
N GLU A 40 4.32 7.96 -16.19
CA GLU A 40 5.32 9.02 -16.04
C GLU A 40 5.44 9.48 -14.58
N GLY A 41 4.33 9.53 -13.84
CA GLY A 41 4.35 9.79 -12.39
C GLY A 41 5.11 8.70 -11.62
N LEU A 42 4.87 7.44 -11.94
CA LEU A 42 5.58 6.31 -11.36
C LEU A 42 7.08 6.34 -11.67
N LYS A 43 7.46 6.63 -12.91
CA LYS A 43 8.86 6.79 -13.32
C LYS A 43 9.55 7.90 -12.56
N TYR A 44 8.90 9.05 -12.42
CA TYR A 44 9.44 10.18 -11.66
C TYR A 44 9.77 9.78 -10.21
N MET A 45 8.87 9.06 -9.54
CA MET A 45 9.10 8.60 -8.17
C MET A 45 10.25 7.58 -8.10
N LEU A 46 10.32 6.66 -9.05
CA LEU A 46 11.35 5.63 -9.12
C LEU A 46 12.74 6.24 -9.40
N GLU A 47 12.86 7.14 -10.37
CA GLU A 47 14.11 7.78 -10.77
C GLU A 47 14.66 8.75 -9.71
N SER A 48 13.81 9.22 -8.80
CA SER A 48 14.23 10.06 -7.68
C SER A 48 15.23 9.38 -6.74
N ASN A 49 15.23 8.06 -6.66
CA ASN A 49 16.07 7.27 -5.74
C ASN A 49 17.56 7.55 -5.85
N GLY A 50 18.08 7.84 -7.04
CA GLY A 50 19.51 8.10 -7.24
C GLY A 50 20.03 9.42 -6.65
N ASN A 51 19.14 10.34 -6.25
CA ASN A 51 19.47 11.73 -5.95
C ASN A 51 18.93 12.22 -4.61
N ILE A 52 18.47 11.34 -3.74
CA ILE A 52 17.91 11.70 -2.43
C ILE A 52 18.71 11.07 -1.28
N PRO A 53 18.86 11.74 -0.13
CA PRO A 53 19.62 11.23 1.02
C PRO A 53 18.83 10.20 1.86
N MET A 54 17.83 9.56 1.28
CA MET A 54 16.94 8.59 1.90
C MET A 54 16.77 7.39 0.95
N ARG A 55 16.59 6.21 1.50
CA ARG A 55 16.22 5.04 0.72
C ARG A 55 14.71 5.01 0.52
N GLN A 56 14.26 5.23 -0.69
CA GLN A 56 12.85 5.13 -1.08
C GLN A 56 12.64 3.78 -1.77
N LEU A 57 11.97 2.88 -1.11
CA LEU A 57 11.50 1.62 -1.70
C LEU A 57 10.10 1.86 -2.24
N LEU A 58 9.80 1.38 -3.44
CA LEU A 58 8.50 1.56 -4.06
C LEU A 58 7.70 0.27 -4.07
N THR A 59 6.41 0.42 -3.89
CA THR A 59 5.42 -0.57 -4.32
C THR A 59 4.71 -0.06 -5.56
N ILE A 60 4.40 -0.93 -6.48
CA ILE A 60 3.66 -0.55 -7.70
C ILE A 60 2.17 -0.47 -7.35
N PRO A 61 1.53 0.69 -7.55
CA PRO A 61 0.12 0.88 -7.21
C PRO A 61 -0.79 -0.13 -7.89
N SER A 62 -1.63 -0.83 -7.14
CA SER A 62 -2.67 -1.73 -7.69
C SER A 62 -3.95 -0.98 -8.08
N CYS A 63 -4.06 0.26 -7.64
CA CYS A 63 -5.26 1.10 -7.61
C CYS A 63 -5.19 2.29 -8.58
N VAL A 64 -4.90 2.01 -9.85
CA VAL A 64 -4.91 3.03 -10.91
C VAL A 64 -5.84 2.58 -12.04
N PRO A 65 -7.14 2.88 -11.94
CA PRO A 65 -7.90 3.47 -10.82
C PRO A 65 -8.09 2.52 -9.63
N SER A 66 -8.49 3.04 -8.46
CA SER A 66 -8.76 2.24 -7.25
C SER A 66 -9.90 1.28 -7.49
N VAL A 67 -11.03 1.77 -7.99
CA VAL A 67 -12.17 0.96 -8.38
C VAL A 67 -12.63 1.38 -9.78
N PRO A 68 -12.46 0.51 -10.80
CA PRO A 68 -12.89 0.81 -12.17
C PRO A 68 -14.37 1.21 -12.21
N ASN A 69 -14.69 2.20 -13.03
CA ASN A 69 -16.03 2.76 -13.24
C ASN A 69 -16.67 3.52 -12.06
N LEU A 70 -16.02 3.61 -10.91
CA LEU A 70 -16.52 4.41 -9.78
C LEU A 70 -15.76 5.72 -9.61
N GLU A 71 -14.58 5.84 -10.17
CA GLU A 71 -13.79 7.07 -10.11
C GLU A 71 -13.21 7.44 -11.47
N ASN A 72 -12.89 8.73 -11.64
CA ASN A 72 -12.17 9.25 -12.79
C ASN A 72 -10.68 9.29 -12.45
N SER A 73 -9.89 8.55 -13.22
CA SER A 73 -8.44 8.52 -13.15
C SER A 73 -7.85 9.10 -14.42
N GLY A 74 -6.70 9.76 -14.34
CA GLY A 74 -5.94 10.23 -15.50
C GLY A 74 -5.23 9.09 -16.25
N ALA A 75 -5.18 7.88 -15.66
CA ALA A 75 -4.55 6.71 -16.26
C ALA A 75 -5.24 5.42 -15.81
N THR A 76 -4.96 4.34 -16.54
CA THR A 76 -5.35 2.98 -16.17
C THR A 76 -4.14 2.07 -16.31
N PHE A 77 -3.76 1.40 -15.23
CA PHE A 77 -2.68 0.42 -15.25
C PHE A 77 -3.22 -0.94 -15.63
N ASP A 78 -2.70 -1.48 -16.70
CA ASP A 78 -2.98 -2.83 -17.14
C ASP A 78 -1.91 -3.84 -16.64
N TYR A 79 -2.18 -5.11 -16.86
CA TYR A 79 -1.31 -6.20 -16.47
C TYR A 79 0.13 -6.09 -17.02
N SER A 80 0.32 -5.52 -18.21
CA SER A 80 1.65 -5.45 -18.85
C SER A 80 2.63 -4.57 -18.07
N LEU A 81 2.13 -3.52 -17.42
CA LEU A 81 2.91 -2.64 -16.59
C LEU A 81 3.53 -3.39 -15.40
N TYR A 82 2.75 -4.23 -14.72
CA TYR A 82 3.24 -4.96 -13.53
C TYR A 82 4.35 -5.93 -13.88
N ARG A 83 4.28 -6.62 -15.01
CA ARG A 83 5.36 -7.50 -15.49
C ARG A 83 6.70 -6.78 -15.63
N THR A 84 6.66 -5.52 -16.05
CA THR A 84 7.84 -4.69 -16.28
C THR A 84 8.36 -4.08 -14.99
N TYR A 85 7.48 -3.52 -14.17
CA TYR A 85 7.89 -2.71 -13.03
C TYR A 85 8.22 -3.51 -11.78
N LEU A 86 7.59 -4.66 -11.56
CA LEU A 86 7.88 -5.49 -10.37
C LEU A 86 9.30 -6.08 -10.35
N GLU A 87 10.06 -5.93 -11.44
CA GLU A 87 11.48 -6.36 -11.52
C GLU A 87 12.47 -5.19 -11.46
N LYS A 88 12.00 -3.95 -11.34
CA LYS A 88 12.87 -2.78 -11.30
C LYS A 88 13.59 -2.67 -9.95
N ASP A 89 14.80 -2.12 -9.99
CA ASP A 89 15.52 -1.76 -8.77
C ASP A 89 14.67 -0.83 -7.91
N TYR A 90 14.79 -0.97 -6.60
CA TYR A 90 13.99 -0.27 -5.57
C TYR A 90 12.50 -0.62 -5.52
N VAL A 91 11.97 -1.40 -6.45
CA VAL A 91 10.61 -1.92 -6.37
C VAL A 91 10.60 -3.19 -5.52
N VAL A 92 9.80 -3.21 -4.47
CA VAL A 92 9.76 -4.29 -3.49
C VAL A 92 8.42 -5.01 -3.41
N GLY A 93 7.41 -4.50 -4.07
CA GLY A 93 6.10 -5.12 -3.99
C GLY A 93 5.00 -4.47 -4.82
N LEU A 94 3.82 -5.00 -4.60
CA LEU A 94 2.55 -4.42 -5.04
C LEU A 94 2.02 -3.49 -3.94
N GLY A 95 1.58 -2.30 -4.31
CA GLY A 95 0.97 -1.32 -3.44
C GLY A 95 -0.39 -1.76 -2.93
N GLU A 96 -0.98 -0.93 -2.10
CA GLU A 96 -2.22 -1.26 -1.40
C GLU A 96 -3.35 -1.72 -2.34
N VAL A 97 -3.95 -2.87 -2.02
CA VAL A 97 -5.03 -3.46 -2.79
C VAL A 97 -6.36 -2.91 -2.30
N MET A 98 -6.76 -1.75 -2.83
CA MET A 98 -8.00 -1.06 -2.46
C MET A 98 -9.25 -1.74 -3.02
N ASP A 99 -9.15 -2.37 -4.19
CA ASP A 99 -10.27 -3.05 -4.85
C ASP A 99 -10.58 -4.40 -4.20
N TYR A 100 -10.91 -4.38 -2.90
CA TYR A 100 -11.23 -5.60 -2.17
C TYR A 100 -12.51 -6.27 -2.69
N GLU A 101 -13.48 -5.53 -3.22
CA GLU A 101 -14.67 -6.14 -3.84
C GLU A 101 -14.28 -6.89 -5.11
N GLY A 102 -13.41 -6.32 -5.95
CA GLY A 102 -12.87 -7.02 -7.11
C GLY A 102 -12.12 -8.29 -6.73
N VAL A 103 -11.32 -8.26 -5.65
CA VAL A 103 -10.65 -9.45 -5.12
C VAL A 103 -11.66 -10.52 -4.69
N LEU A 104 -12.71 -10.12 -3.97
CA LEU A 104 -13.73 -11.04 -3.46
C LEU A 104 -14.61 -11.64 -4.56
N CYS A 105 -14.87 -10.87 -5.63
CA CYS A 105 -15.63 -11.37 -6.80
C CYS A 105 -14.74 -12.08 -7.82
N SER A 106 -13.42 -12.13 -7.62
CA SER A 106 -12.44 -12.66 -8.60
C SER A 106 -12.48 -11.89 -9.92
N ASP A 107 -12.56 -10.57 -9.84
CA ASP A 107 -12.44 -9.69 -11.01
C ASP A 107 -11.15 -9.97 -11.78
N GLU A 108 -11.25 -10.04 -13.11
CA GLU A 108 -10.15 -10.48 -13.97
C GLU A 108 -8.92 -9.58 -13.88
N ARG A 109 -9.11 -8.26 -13.79
CA ARG A 109 -8.02 -7.28 -13.74
C ARG A 109 -7.19 -7.46 -12.48
N ILE A 110 -7.84 -7.37 -11.30
CA ILE A 110 -7.12 -7.44 -10.03
C ILE A 110 -6.54 -8.85 -9.79
N THR A 111 -7.24 -9.89 -10.23
CA THR A 111 -6.74 -11.27 -10.12
C THR A 111 -5.43 -11.45 -10.90
N LYS A 112 -5.35 -10.97 -12.14
CA LYS A 112 -4.11 -11.03 -12.94
C LYS A 112 -2.96 -10.26 -12.31
N ILE A 113 -3.23 -9.09 -11.73
CA ILE A 113 -2.22 -8.28 -11.02
C ILE A 113 -1.70 -9.03 -9.80
N LEU A 114 -2.59 -9.59 -8.99
CA LEU A 114 -2.21 -10.38 -7.80
C LEU A 114 -1.44 -11.64 -8.16
N ASP A 115 -1.84 -12.33 -9.23
CA ASP A 115 -1.14 -13.52 -9.70
C ASP A 115 0.28 -13.18 -10.18
N GLU A 116 0.48 -12.06 -10.88
CA GLU A 116 1.82 -11.62 -11.26
C GLU A 116 2.67 -11.31 -10.03
N ALA A 117 2.15 -10.59 -9.05
CA ALA A 117 2.86 -10.30 -7.81
C ALA A 117 3.24 -11.58 -7.04
N LYS A 118 2.34 -12.55 -6.97
CA LYS A 118 2.60 -13.87 -6.36
C LYS A 118 3.67 -14.66 -7.13
N ASN A 119 3.62 -14.67 -8.47
CA ASN A 119 4.60 -15.34 -9.33
C ASN A 119 5.99 -14.75 -9.15
N LYS A 120 6.10 -13.42 -9.01
CA LYS A 120 7.35 -12.71 -8.72
C LYS A 120 7.78 -12.83 -7.26
N LYS A 121 6.94 -13.40 -6.39
CA LYS A 121 7.16 -13.53 -4.94
C LYS A 121 7.46 -12.20 -4.23
N VAL A 122 6.87 -11.13 -4.72
CA VAL A 122 7.00 -9.81 -4.11
C VAL A 122 5.98 -9.61 -2.99
N TYR A 123 6.23 -8.62 -2.13
CA TYR A 123 5.32 -8.25 -1.06
C TYR A 123 4.04 -7.62 -1.62
N ILE A 124 2.87 -7.96 -1.05
CA ILE A 124 1.57 -7.41 -1.45
C ILE A 124 0.99 -6.70 -0.24
N GLN A 125 0.86 -5.38 -0.33
CA GLN A 125 0.22 -4.56 0.69
C GLN A 125 -1.30 -4.58 0.54
N GLY A 126 -2.00 -4.52 1.67
CA GLY A 126 -3.44 -4.46 1.71
C GLY A 126 -3.98 -3.09 2.09
N HIS A 127 -5.27 -2.96 1.86
CA HIS A 127 -6.12 -1.84 2.25
C HIS A 127 -7.53 -2.42 2.46
N ALA A 128 -7.87 -2.70 3.71
CA ALA A 128 -9.06 -3.49 4.03
C ALA A 128 -9.97 -2.84 5.09
N PRO A 129 -10.37 -1.54 4.92
CA PRO A 129 -11.20 -0.88 5.89
C PRO A 129 -12.51 -1.63 6.10
N LEU A 130 -12.85 -1.92 7.36
CA LEU A 130 -14.08 -2.60 7.78
C LEU A 130 -14.23 -4.05 7.30
N LEU A 131 -13.24 -4.61 6.62
CA LEU A 131 -13.29 -5.99 6.14
C LEU A 131 -13.07 -6.97 7.30
N GLN A 132 -13.99 -7.90 7.51
CA GLN A 132 -13.99 -8.81 8.66
C GLN A 132 -14.39 -10.24 8.30
N GLY A 133 -14.12 -11.16 9.22
CA GLY A 133 -14.58 -12.55 9.14
C GLY A 133 -14.13 -13.27 7.87
N ASN A 134 -15.07 -13.96 7.21
CA ASN A 134 -14.77 -14.73 5.99
C ASN A 134 -14.36 -13.86 4.81
N ARG A 135 -14.85 -12.63 4.73
CA ARG A 135 -14.45 -11.68 3.67
C ARG A 135 -12.99 -11.29 3.81
N LEU A 136 -12.54 -10.97 5.03
CA LEU A 136 -11.13 -10.71 5.30
C LEU A 136 -10.27 -11.94 4.99
N SER A 137 -10.71 -13.13 5.40
CA SER A 137 -10.00 -14.37 5.08
C SER A 137 -9.84 -14.60 3.59
N ALA A 138 -10.90 -14.40 2.82
CA ALA A 138 -10.88 -14.54 1.36
C ALA A 138 -9.94 -13.52 0.70
N TYR A 139 -9.93 -12.26 1.19
CA TYR A 139 -9.02 -11.23 0.74
C TYR A 139 -7.55 -11.63 0.99
N LEU A 140 -7.21 -12.08 2.20
CA LEU A 140 -5.87 -12.51 2.58
C LEU A 140 -5.40 -13.77 1.83
N CYS A 141 -6.29 -14.69 1.49
CA CYS A 141 -5.97 -15.88 0.69
C CYS A 141 -5.38 -15.53 -0.69
N ASN A 142 -5.57 -14.30 -1.16
CA ASN A 142 -4.98 -13.81 -2.39
C ASN A 142 -3.52 -13.35 -2.25
N GLY A 143 -2.89 -13.58 -1.10
CA GLY A 143 -1.47 -13.31 -0.87
C GLY A 143 -1.18 -11.95 -0.24
N ILE A 144 -2.19 -11.22 0.15
CA ILE A 144 -2.08 -9.91 0.81
C ILE A 144 -1.56 -10.11 2.23
N LYS A 145 -0.61 -9.26 2.67
CA LYS A 145 0.19 -9.48 3.88
C LYS A 145 0.05 -8.38 4.94
N SER A 146 -0.48 -7.21 4.61
CA SER A 146 -0.62 -6.11 5.56
C SER A 146 -1.96 -5.40 5.44
N ASP A 147 -2.28 -4.61 6.44
CA ASP A 147 -3.34 -3.60 6.43
C ASP A 147 -2.91 -2.39 7.26
N HIS A 148 -3.25 -1.19 6.81
CA HIS A 148 -2.98 0.08 7.51
C HIS A 148 -4.26 0.89 7.76
N GLU A 149 -5.43 0.33 7.44
CA GLU A 149 -6.73 0.99 7.58
C GLU A 149 -7.54 0.51 8.79
N ALA A 150 -6.97 -0.36 9.62
CA ALA A 150 -7.61 -0.80 10.86
C ALA A 150 -7.90 0.40 11.78
N ARG A 151 -9.15 0.52 12.25
CA ARG A 151 -9.65 1.72 12.96
C ARG A 151 -9.99 1.50 14.42
N GLY A 152 -9.87 0.28 14.94
CA GLY A 152 -10.20 -0.01 16.34
C GLY A 152 -10.02 -1.45 16.77
N VAL A 153 -10.06 -1.65 18.10
CA VAL A 153 -9.80 -2.90 18.82
C VAL A 153 -10.45 -4.14 18.18
N GLN A 154 -11.68 -4.03 17.70
CA GLN A 154 -12.40 -5.18 17.13
C GLN A 154 -11.91 -5.57 15.73
N GLU A 155 -11.41 -4.64 14.94
CA GLU A 155 -10.87 -4.91 13.60
C GLU A 155 -9.46 -5.48 13.72
N GLU A 156 -8.66 -4.92 14.60
CA GLU A 156 -7.28 -5.32 14.83
C GLU A 156 -7.16 -6.70 15.46
N SER A 157 -7.96 -7.01 16.49
CA SER A 157 -7.94 -8.34 17.11
C SER A 157 -8.24 -9.45 16.10
N LYS A 158 -9.20 -9.21 15.19
CA LYS A 158 -9.54 -10.17 14.14
C LYS A 158 -8.49 -10.26 13.02
N SER A 159 -7.73 -9.20 12.80
CA SER A 159 -6.63 -9.17 11.83
C SER A 159 -5.38 -9.85 12.38
N ILE A 160 -5.06 -9.64 13.65
CA ILE A 160 -3.93 -10.29 14.35
C ILE A 160 -4.12 -11.81 14.40
N ASP A 161 -5.33 -12.29 14.68
CA ASP A 161 -5.65 -13.72 14.65
C ASP A 161 -5.39 -14.40 13.29
N LYS A 162 -5.22 -13.60 12.22
CA LYS A 162 -5.03 -14.08 10.86
C LYS A 162 -3.60 -13.93 10.32
N VAL A 163 -2.62 -13.62 11.19
CA VAL A 163 -1.21 -13.46 10.79
C VAL A 163 -1.02 -12.35 9.74
N LEU A 164 -1.67 -11.23 9.95
CA LEU A 164 -1.57 -10.04 9.12
C LEU A 164 -0.66 -9.02 9.79
N TRP A 165 0.24 -8.41 9.03
CA TRP A 165 0.97 -7.23 9.50
C TRP A 165 0.03 -6.03 9.57
N ILE A 166 0.03 -5.34 10.70
CA ILE A 166 -0.73 -4.10 10.87
C ILE A 166 0.25 -2.93 10.91
N ASP A 167 0.13 -2.06 9.93
CA ASP A 167 0.90 -0.82 9.89
C ASP A 167 0.14 0.23 10.70
N ILE A 168 0.72 0.67 11.82
CA ILE A 168 0.10 1.66 12.70
C ILE A 168 0.10 3.01 12.01
N ARG A 169 -1.09 3.55 11.77
CA ARG A 169 -1.27 4.85 11.15
C ARG A 169 -1.52 5.93 12.20
N ASP A 170 -0.67 6.95 12.18
CA ASP A 170 -0.86 8.16 12.98
C ASP A 170 -0.55 9.39 12.13
N ALA A 171 -1.60 10.10 11.73
CA ALA A 171 -1.53 11.26 10.84
C ALA A 171 -2.48 12.35 11.32
N ASN A 172 -2.38 13.55 10.75
CA ASN A 172 -3.22 14.70 11.13
C ASN A 172 -4.73 14.45 11.04
N THR A 173 -5.14 13.56 10.14
CA THR A 173 -6.54 13.23 9.89
C THR A 173 -6.97 11.90 10.51
N ASN A 174 -6.03 11.12 11.05
CA ASN A 174 -6.28 9.77 11.52
C ASN A 174 -5.33 9.40 12.66
N HIS A 175 -5.78 9.55 13.90
CA HIS A 175 -5.03 9.27 15.11
C HIS A 175 -5.44 7.91 15.70
N ASN A 176 -5.01 6.83 15.07
CA ASN A 176 -5.40 5.47 15.49
C ASN A 176 -4.40 4.83 16.48
N MET A 177 -3.17 5.33 16.57
CA MET A 177 -2.12 4.74 17.40
C MET A 177 -2.55 4.43 18.86
N PRO A 178 -3.20 5.34 19.62
CA PRO A 178 -3.61 5.04 20.98
C PRO A 178 -4.58 3.86 21.09
N LYS A 179 -5.54 3.76 20.15
CA LYS A 179 -6.52 2.67 20.11
C LYS A 179 -5.88 1.34 19.74
N ILE A 180 -4.90 1.36 18.83
CA ILE A 180 -4.14 0.17 18.42
C ILE A 180 -3.31 -0.36 19.59
N ILE A 181 -2.61 0.54 20.32
CA ILE A 181 -1.83 0.15 21.51
C ILE A 181 -2.74 -0.45 22.59
N GLU A 182 -3.92 0.13 22.82
CA GLU A 182 -4.91 -0.40 23.76
C GLU A 182 -5.33 -1.82 23.34
N ALA A 183 -5.68 -2.03 22.07
CA ALA A 183 -6.05 -3.32 21.52
C ALA A 183 -4.94 -4.38 21.69
N LEU A 184 -3.70 -4.01 21.38
CA LEU A 184 -2.55 -4.91 21.51
C LEU A 184 -2.30 -5.29 22.98
N SER A 185 -2.49 -4.35 23.91
CA SER A 185 -2.36 -4.60 25.34
C SER A 185 -3.42 -5.57 25.86
N GLU A 186 -4.66 -5.50 25.37
CA GLU A 186 -5.74 -6.43 25.73
C GLU A 186 -5.48 -7.85 25.23
N ILE A 187 -4.82 -8.00 24.09
CA ILE A 187 -4.49 -9.31 23.49
C ILE A 187 -3.24 -9.93 24.15
N GLY A 188 -2.50 -9.15 24.94
CA GLY A 188 -1.31 -9.63 25.65
C GLY A 188 -0.08 -9.85 24.77
N ASN A 189 0.01 -9.15 23.65
CA ASN A 189 1.11 -9.22 22.68
C ASN A 189 2.06 -8.00 22.70
N LEU A 190 2.07 -7.24 23.79
CA LEU A 190 3.06 -6.18 24.05
C LEU A 190 4.08 -6.61 25.09
#